data_757953cb98f4a18e16872632e32aa171
#
_entry.id   757953cb98f4a18e16872632e32aa171
#
_cell.length_a   1.000
_cell.length_b   1.000
_cell.length_c   1.000
_cell.angle_alpha   90.00
_cell.angle_beta   90.00
_cell.angle_gamma   90.00
#
_symmetry.space_group_name_H-M   'P 1'
#
loop_
_entity.id
_entity.type
_entity.pdbx_description
1 polymer ?
#
loop_
_entity_poly.entity_id
_entity_poly.type
_entity_poly.pdbx_seq_one_letter_code
_entity_poly.pdbx_strand_id
1 'polypeptide(L)' 'MKAQELQALSDAQVCEIGRRYWEKARRCKEEDAANELIKSGMQCAVEMERRADFRKVNRSKI' A
#
# COMPACT_ATOMS: atom_id res chain seq x y z
N MET A 1 -1.07 -9.30 -2.82
CA MET A 1 0.36 -9.30 -2.45
C MET A 1 0.48 -9.46 -0.95
N LYS A 2 1.39 -10.28 -0.50
CA LYS A 2 1.60 -10.51 0.93
C LYS A 2 2.36 -9.37 1.59
N ALA A 3 2.11 -9.11 2.86
CA ALA A 3 2.76 -8.03 3.60
C ALA A 3 4.30 -8.13 3.56
N GLN A 4 4.84 -9.35 3.62
CA GLN A 4 6.28 -9.58 3.55
C GLN A 4 6.88 -9.13 2.22
N GLU A 5 6.16 -9.32 1.12
CA GLU A 5 6.61 -8.87 -0.19
C GLU A 5 6.65 -7.36 -0.27
N LEU A 6 5.66 -6.68 0.30
CA LEU A 6 5.64 -5.22 0.35
C LEU A 6 6.80 -4.66 1.18
N GLN A 7 7.14 -5.32 2.28
CA GLN A 7 8.23 -4.89 3.15
C GLN A 7 9.60 -4.93 2.45
N ALA A 8 9.75 -5.81 1.47
CA ALA A 8 10.98 -5.94 0.70
C ALA A 8 11.14 -4.86 -0.39
N LEU A 9 10.08 -4.12 -0.69
CA LEU A 9 10.07 -3.11 -1.75
C LEU A 9 10.44 -1.73 -1.21
N SER A 10 10.95 -0.86 -2.10
CA SER A 10 11.21 0.54 -1.76
C SER A 10 9.90 1.32 -1.61
N ASP A 11 9.97 2.50 -0.99
CA ASP A 11 8.82 3.38 -0.84
C ASP A 11 8.19 3.72 -2.19
N ALA A 12 9.01 4.04 -3.18
CA ALA A 12 8.54 4.38 -4.52
C ALA A 12 7.80 3.21 -5.16
N GLN A 13 8.32 1.98 -5.00
CA GLN A 13 7.70 0.79 -5.55
C GLN A 13 6.34 0.50 -4.89
N VAL A 14 6.25 0.63 -3.57
CA VAL A 14 5.00 0.42 -2.83
C VAL A 14 3.96 1.45 -3.26
N CYS A 15 4.34 2.72 -3.37
CA CYS A 15 3.44 3.79 -3.83
C CYS A 15 2.92 3.52 -5.22
N GLU A 16 3.79 3.10 -6.13
CA GLU A 16 3.40 2.83 -7.51
C GLU A 16 2.44 1.66 -7.62
N ILE A 17 2.71 0.58 -6.88
CA ILE A 17 1.83 -0.59 -6.85
C ILE A 17 0.45 -0.21 -6.31
N GLY A 18 0.40 0.54 -5.21
CA GLY A 18 -0.84 1.02 -4.62
C GLY A 18 -1.66 1.85 -5.60
N ARG A 19 -0.99 2.77 -6.31
CA ARG A 19 -1.64 3.60 -7.32
C ARG A 19 -2.24 2.76 -8.44
N ARG A 20 -1.53 1.75 -8.91
CA ARG A 20 -2.01 0.84 -9.96
C ARG A 20 -3.27 0.09 -9.53
N TYR A 21 -3.31 -0.38 -8.30
CA TYR A 21 -4.49 -1.07 -7.77
C TYR A 21 -5.70 -0.13 -7.72
N TRP A 22 -5.52 1.10 -7.25
CA TRP A 22 -6.59 2.09 -7.20
C TRP A 22 -7.11 2.45 -8.59
N GLU A 23 -6.22 2.63 -9.56
CA GLU A 23 -6.61 2.91 -10.94
C GLU A 23 -7.41 1.77 -11.56
N LYS A 24 -6.97 0.53 -11.33
CA LYS A 24 -7.71 -0.65 -11.80
C LYS A 24 -9.08 -0.74 -11.14
N ALA A 25 -9.16 -0.45 -9.85
CA ALA A 25 -10.43 -0.48 -9.12
C ALA A 25 -11.43 0.52 -9.70
N ARG A 26 -10.96 1.71 -10.07
CA ARG A 26 -11.81 2.73 -10.69
C ARG A 26 -12.39 2.29 -12.02
N ARG A 27 -11.63 1.51 -12.77
CA ARG A 27 -12.04 1.03 -14.10
C ARG A 27 -12.82 -0.27 -14.04
N CYS A 28 -12.80 -0.95 -12.92
CA CYS A 28 -13.46 -2.24 -12.77
C CYS A 28 -14.97 -2.05 -12.60
N LYS A 29 -15.74 -2.75 -13.42
CA LYS A 29 -17.20 -2.69 -13.39
C LYS A 29 -17.83 -3.69 -12.42
N GLU A 30 -17.07 -4.74 -12.07
CA GLU A 30 -17.54 -5.72 -11.10
C GLU A 30 -17.18 -5.29 -9.69
N GLU A 31 -18.19 -5.23 -8.83
CA GLU A 31 -18.02 -4.77 -7.46
C GLU A 31 -17.06 -5.66 -6.66
N ASP A 32 -17.19 -6.98 -6.79
CA ASP A 32 -16.33 -7.93 -6.07
C ASP A 32 -14.87 -7.80 -6.48
N ALA A 33 -14.61 -7.71 -7.78
CA ALA A 33 -13.26 -7.53 -8.29
C ALA A 33 -12.68 -6.17 -7.86
N ALA A 34 -13.48 -5.11 -7.90
CA ALA A 34 -13.06 -3.80 -7.45
C ALA A 34 -12.70 -3.82 -5.96
N ASN A 35 -13.50 -4.50 -5.13
CA ASN A 35 -13.24 -4.61 -3.69
C ASN A 35 -11.91 -5.34 -3.42
N GLU A 36 -11.59 -6.38 -4.17
CA GLU A 36 -10.31 -7.07 -4.03
C GLU A 36 -9.12 -6.16 -4.38
N LEU A 37 -9.25 -5.37 -5.43
CA LEU A 37 -8.22 -4.39 -5.82
C LEU A 37 -8.07 -3.30 -4.75
N ILE A 38 -9.17 -2.83 -4.19
CA ILE A 38 -9.15 -1.84 -3.11
C ILE A 38 -8.44 -2.39 -1.87
N LYS A 39 -8.70 -3.64 -1.50
CA LYS A 39 -8.02 -4.29 -0.37
C LYS A 39 -6.51 -4.34 -0.58
N SER A 40 -6.08 -4.67 -1.78
CA SER A 40 -4.64 -4.70 -2.12
C SER A 40 -4.03 -3.31 -2.06
N GLY A 41 -4.74 -2.30 -2.56
CA GLY A 41 -4.31 -0.91 -2.47
C GLY A 41 -4.21 -0.42 -1.03
N MET A 42 -5.15 -0.83 -0.18
CA MET A 42 -5.13 -0.50 1.24
C MET A 42 -3.94 -1.12 1.96
N GLN A 43 -3.54 -2.33 1.60
CA GLN A 43 -2.34 -2.95 2.16
C GLN A 43 -1.09 -2.11 1.89
N CYS A 44 -0.99 -1.55 0.68
CA CYS A 44 0.11 -0.66 0.33
C CYS A 44 0.08 0.61 1.20
N ALA A 45 -1.09 1.18 1.41
CA ALA A 45 -1.26 2.36 2.25
C ALA A 45 -0.88 2.07 3.71
N VAL A 46 -1.28 0.93 4.24
CA VAL A 46 -0.93 0.51 5.60
C VAL A 46 0.59 0.35 5.73
N GLU A 47 1.24 -0.24 4.73
CA GLU A 47 2.70 -0.38 4.75
C GLU A 47 3.40 0.99 4.77
N MET A 48 2.92 1.95 3.99
CA MET A 48 3.49 3.29 3.99
C MET A 48 3.28 4.00 5.33
N GLU A 49 2.11 3.84 5.95
CA GLU A 49 1.86 4.38 7.29
C GLU A 49 2.80 3.76 8.33
N ARG A 50 3.00 2.44 8.27
CA ARG A 50 3.92 1.75 9.17
C ARG A 50 5.33 2.32 9.06
N ARG A 51 5.80 2.57 7.85
CA ARG A 51 7.11 3.15 7.60
C ARG A 51 7.22 4.57 8.15
N ALA A 52 6.18 5.35 7.96
CA ALA A 52 6.12 6.73 8.45
C ALA A 52 6.15 6.76 9.98
N ASP A 53 5.39 5.90 10.65
CA ASP A 53 5.36 5.79 12.10
C ASP A 53 6.72 5.36 12.65
N PHE A 54 7.37 4.41 11.99
CA PHE A 54 8.70 3.95 12.36
C PHE A 54 9.73 5.09 12.30
N ARG A 55 9.70 5.89 11.25
CA ARG A 55 10.58 7.05 11.10
C ARG A 55 10.31 8.09 12.18
N LYS A 56 9.05 8.31 12.51
CA LYS A 56 8.63 9.28 13.52
C LYS A 56 9.13 8.86 14.92
N VAL A 57 9.01 7.57 15.26
CA VAL A 57 9.51 7.02 16.52
C VAL A 57 11.03 7.17 16.59
N ASN A 58 11.74 6.87 15.51
CA ASN A 58 13.19 7.01 15.48
C ASN A 58 13.65 8.46 15.65
N ARG A 59 12.90 9.42 15.10
CA ARG A 59 13.17 10.84 15.29
C ARG A 59 13.01 11.27 16.72
N SER A 60 12.04 10.70 17.42
CA SER A 60 11.74 11.04 18.82
C SER A 60 12.81 10.57 19.80
N LYS A 61 13.63 9.61 19.40
CA LYS A 61 14.69 9.04 20.22
C LYS A 61 16.01 9.81 20.16
N ILE A 62 16.08 10.80 19.29
CA ILE A 62 17.24 11.68 19.18
C ILE A 62 16.98 12.94 19.98
#